data_bd2de07e085c63027620f995589f18b8
#
_entry.id   bd2de07e085c63027620f995589f18b8
#
_cell.length_a   1.000
_cell.length_b   1.000
_cell.length_c   1.000
_cell.angle_alpha   90.00
_cell.angle_beta   90.00
_cell.angle_gamma   90.00
#
_symmetry.space_group_name_H-M   'P 1'
#
loop_
_entity.id
_entity.type
_entity.pdbx_description
1 polymer ?
#
loop_
_entity_poly.entity_id
_entity_poly.type
_entity_poly.pdbx_seq_one_letter_code
_entity_poly.pdbx_strand_id
1 'polypeptide(L)'
;MYLNTEVQKNNTYDAIVIGSGISGGWAAKELTEKGLRTLMLERGRDVKHVVDYPTTMSAPWEMAHRGRLPLELADRVPIQRKTGPAANEYGNHFFVKDDEHPYTQIKPFDWTRGYQVGGKSLMWARWVQRWNEDNFEENAREGIGVDWPIRYKDLAPWYSYVERFIGVSGNKDGIKSLPDGEFLPPFELNCLEKHFQKTVANKYNDRHFIISRTANLSKPSAIHTALGRSACQSRNWCNRGCPYGAYFSTQSSTLPAAVKTGKLTLRPFSIVHSIIYDEKKGKATGVRVIDTNTLEMTEFYARIIFVNAATINSTAILMNSTSGRFPNGLGNDSGALGRYLMDHNYRIRVSGIYEGAEFNDSYYFGRRPAGSYVPRFRNLGNDRQKDFVRGYAYACGAGRQGWERGNGNDSFGADFKESMTKPGPWTFSMTGMGEMLPHVDNKIELDPDKKDKWGMPTLKIDCQWHENEDKMVLDALNQAQEMMHHAGIKVTAAFDNHQAPGLAIHEMGTARMGRDPKTSVLNGFNQVHACKNVFVTDGASMASSACQNPSLTYMALTARAADYAVKEMKKMNL
;
A
#
# COMPACT_ATOMS: atom_id res chain seq x y z
N MET A 1 1.69 25.67 8.62
CA MET A 1 2.07 24.87 9.80
C MET A 1 0.81 24.18 10.28
N TYR A 2 0.81 22.83 10.28
CA TYR A 2 -0.37 22.06 10.70
C TYR A 2 -0.41 21.78 12.20
N LEU A 3 0.61 22.25 12.93
CA LEU A 3 0.68 22.16 14.37
C LEU A 3 -0.26 23.18 14.98
N ASN A 4 -1.34 22.71 15.58
CA ASN A 4 -2.06 23.53 16.52
C ASN A 4 -1.25 23.50 17.85
N THR A 5 -0.55 24.59 18.10
CA THR A 5 0.27 24.77 19.31
C THR A 5 -0.55 25.22 20.52
N GLU A 6 -1.85 25.41 20.39
CA GLU A 6 -2.71 25.63 21.56
C GLU A 6 -2.68 24.36 22.42
N VAL A 7 -1.98 24.46 23.53
CA VAL A 7 -1.99 23.45 24.59
C VAL A 7 -3.43 23.34 25.08
N GLN A 8 -4.14 22.31 24.62
CA GLN A 8 -5.46 22.03 25.17
C GLN A 8 -5.28 21.70 26.64
N LYS A 9 -5.89 22.47 27.51
CA LYS A 9 -6.00 22.14 28.94
C LYS A 9 -6.48 20.68 29.04
N ASN A 10 -5.63 19.77 29.49
CA ASN A 10 -5.86 18.34 29.68
C ASN A 10 -5.59 17.38 28.50
N ASN A 11 -4.96 17.74 27.38
CA ASN A 11 -4.62 16.82 26.28
C ASN A 11 -5.80 15.94 25.81
N THR A 12 -7.02 16.50 25.80
CA THR A 12 -8.24 15.73 25.53
C THR A 12 -8.88 16.09 24.19
N TYR A 13 -9.20 15.08 23.40
CA TYR A 13 -9.80 15.17 22.08
C TYR A 13 -11.07 14.32 22.01
N ASP A 14 -11.84 14.44 20.92
CA ASP A 14 -12.95 13.55 20.66
C ASP A 14 -12.45 12.23 20.05
N ALA A 15 -11.40 12.31 19.21
CA ALA A 15 -10.77 11.15 18.57
C ALA A 15 -9.25 11.29 18.51
N ILE A 16 -8.56 10.15 18.54
CA ILE A 16 -7.12 10.03 18.24
C ILE A 16 -6.96 9.13 17.03
N VAL A 17 -6.12 9.55 16.07
CA VAL A 17 -5.68 8.77 14.92
C VAL A 17 -4.18 8.52 15.03
N ILE A 18 -3.77 7.26 15.07
CA ILE A 18 -2.38 6.85 15.18
C ILE A 18 -1.85 6.50 13.80
N GLY A 19 -0.89 7.27 13.30
CA GLY A 19 -0.35 7.17 11.95
C GLY A 19 -1.04 8.11 10.96
N SER A 20 -0.26 8.66 10.04
CA SER A 20 -0.69 9.65 9.04
C SER A 20 -0.65 9.13 7.60
N GLY A 21 -0.47 7.82 7.42
CA GLY A 21 -0.46 7.16 6.11
C GLY A 21 -1.83 7.16 5.42
N ILE A 22 -2.02 6.27 4.45
CA ILE A 22 -3.25 6.18 3.65
C ILE A 22 -4.49 6.06 4.54
N SER A 23 -4.53 5.08 5.44
CA SER A 23 -5.69 4.84 6.33
C SER A 23 -5.85 5.93 7.37
N GLY A 24 -4.75 6.36 8.01
CA GLY A 24 -4.82 7.43 9.03
C GLY A 24 -5.28 8.77 8.45
N GLY A 25 -4.82 9.13 7.26
CA GLY A 25 -5.28 10.33 6.55
C GLY A 25 -6.78 10.27 6.28
N TRP A 26 -7.32 9.12 5.89
CA TRP A 26 -8.76 8.92 5.70
C TRP A 26 -9.53 9.01 7.01
N ALA A 27 -9.05 8.36 8.08
CA ALA A 27 -9.68 8.44 9.40
C ALA A 27 -9.75 9.90 9.88
N ALA A 28 -8.65 10.65 9.80
CA ALA A 28 -8.62 12.05 10.21
C ALA A 28 -9.58 12.92 9.39
N LYS A 29 -9.60 12.76 8.06
CA LYS A 29 -10.55 13.46 7.18
C LYS A 29 -12.00 13.17 7.60
N GLU A 30 -12.38 11.91 7.70
CA GLU A 30 -13.75 11.52 8.03
C GLU A 30 -14.19 12.03 9.40
N LEU A 31 -13.35 11.88 10.42
CA LEU A 31 -13.65 12.28 11.79
C LEU A 31 -13.78 13.80 11.91
N THR A 32 -12.86 14.56 11.32
CA THR A 32 -12.88 16.03 11.38
C THR A 32 -14.03 16.64 10.56
N GLU A 33 -14.33 16.13 9.37
CA GLU A 33 -15.49 16.54 8.56
C GLU A 33 -16.82 16.25 9.25
N LYS A 34 -16.87 15.18 10.09
CA LYS A 34 -18.04 14.85 10.92
C LYS A 34 -18.08 15.62 12.24
N GLY A 35 -17.17 16.58 12.43
CA GLY A 35 -17.21 17.57 13.50
C GLY A 35 -16.35 17.25 14.71
N LEU A 36 -15.61 16.15 14.74
CA LEU A 36 -14.79 15.74 15.89
C LEU A 36 -13.44 16.46 15.94
N ARG A 37 -13.07 16.95 17.13
CA ARG A 37 -11.71 17.44 17.39
C ARG A 37 -10.78 16.22 17.43
N THR A 38 -9.89 16.12 16.44
CA THR A 38 -9.09 14.93 16.20
C THR A 38 -7.61 15.23 16.35
N LEU A 39 -6.93 14.44 17.19
CA LEU A 39 -5.47 14.41 17.28
C LEU A 39 -4.94 13.33 16.33
N MET A 40 -4.06 13.71 15.40
CA MET A 40 -3.31 12.77 14.57
C MET A 40 -1.86 12.73 15.04
N LEU A 41 -1.38 11.53 15.37
CA LEU A 41 -0.04 11.25 15.85
C LEU A 41 0.79 10.56 14.78
N GLU A 42 1.95 11.11 14.44
CA GLU A 42 2.88 10.53 13.48
C GLU A 42 4.26 10.38 14.12
N ARG A 43 4.84 9.16 14.03
CA ARG A 43 6.15 8.92 14.65
C ARG A 43 7.30 9.63 13.93
N GLY A 44 7.17 9.87 12.65
CA GLY A 44 8.20 10.46 11.80
C GLY A 44 8.15 11.98 11.72
N ARG A 45 9.02 12.50 10.87
CA ARG A 45 9.17 13.95 10.62
C ARG A 45 7.96 14.54 9.93
N ASP A 46 7.78 15.85 10.08
CA ASP A 46 6.82 16.61 9.26
C ASP A 46 7.33 16.71 7.82
N VAL A 47 6.53 16.24 6.87
CA VAL A 47 6.80 16.40 5.44
C VAL A 47 5.68 17.24 4.84
N LYS A 48 6.02 18.44 4.39
CA LYS A 48 5.08 19.38 3.77
C LYS A 48 4.99 19.15 2.28
N HIS A 49 3.76 19.17 1.77
CA HIS A 49 3.50 19.03 0.35
C HIS A 49 4.30 20.06 -0.46
N VAL A 50 4.97 19.61 -1.53
CA VAL A 50 5.84 20.38 -2.43
C VAL A 50 7.15 20.82 -1.76
N VAL A 51 7.09 21.43 -0.57
CA VAL A 51 8.24 22.05 0.11
C VAL A 51 9.34 21.01 0.42
N ASP A 52 8.93 19.85 0.93
CA ASP A 52 9.84 18.80 1.34
C ASP A 52 9.98 17.68 0.31
N TYR A 53 9.92 18.03 -0.97
CA TYR A 53 10.20 17.16 -2.11
C TYR A 53 11.49 17.60 -2.83
N PRO A 54 12.68 17.40 -2.24
CA PRO A 54 13.91 18.05 -2.64
C PRO A 54 14.34 17.72 -4.08
N THR A 55 13.95 16.58 -4.60
CA THR A 55 14.40 16.09 -5.92
C THR A 55 13.32 16.15 -7.00
N THR A 56 12.12 16.63 -6.65
CA THR A 56 10.95 16.49 -7.54
C THR A 56 11.08 17.26 -8.85
N MET A 57 11.90 18.32 -8.89
CA MET A 57 12.14 19.14 -10.10
C MET A 57 13.56 19.00 -10.64
N SER A 58 14.45 18.30 -9.94
CA SER A 58 15.87 18.21 -10.32
C SER A 58 16.11 17.19 -11.42
N ALA A 59 16.86 17.55 -12.44
CA ALA A 59 17.39 16.62 -13.42
C ALA A 59 18.49 15.75 -12.77
N PRO A 60 18.77 14.54 -13.29
CA PRO A 60 19.82 13.67 -12.71
C PRO A 60 21.20 14.34 -12.61
N TRP A 61 21.57 15.17 -13.57
CA TRP A 61 22.86 15.88 -13.58
C TRP A 61 22.95 17.06 -12.59
N GLU A 62 21.83 17.53 -12.06
CA GLU A 62 21.76 18.56 -11.02
C GLU A 62 21.92 17.99 -9.60
N MET A 63 21.80 16.68 -9.46
CA MET A 63 21.93 16.00 -8.17
C MET A 63 23.39 15.76 -7.83
N ALA A 64 23.75 15.85 -6.54
CA ALA A 64 25.11 15.70 -6.04
C ALA A 64 25.77 14.39 -6.48
N HIS A 65 25.03 13.30 -6.49
CA HIS A 65 25.51 11.97 -6.88
C HIS A 65 24.90 11.48 -8.21
N ARG A 66 24.35 12.39 -9.02
CA ARG A 66 23.76 12.10 -10.35
C ARG A 66 22.71 10.99 -10.31
N GLY A 67 21.89 10.97 -9.26
CA GLY A 67 20.84 10.00 -9.02
C GLY A 67 21.32 8.68 -8.40
N ARG A 68 22.62 8.47 -8.19
CA ARG A 68 23.15 7.27 -7.54
C ARG A 68 23.08 7.42 -6.01
N LEU A 69 22.81 6.31 -5.32
CA LEU A 69 22.87 6.29 -3.86
C LEU A 69 24.34 6.23 -3.42
N PRO A 70 24.81 7.16 -2.56
CA PRO A 70 26.16 7.10 -1.99
C PRO A 70 26.37 5.78 -1.22
N LEU A 71 27.58 5.21 -1.27
CA LEU A 71 27.89 3.94 -0.61
C LEU A 71 27.61 3.98 0.89
N GLU A 72 28.03 5.04 1.56
CA GLU A 72 27.78 5.24 3.00
C GLU A 72 26.29 5.20 3.35
N LEU A 73 25.44 5.75 2.49
CA LEU A 73 24.00 5.69 2.69
C LEU A 73 23.44 4.31 2.30
N ALA A 74 24.00 3.69 1.27
CA ALA A 74 23.59 2.33 0.84
C ALA A 74 23.80 1.28 1.95
N ASP A 75 24.86 1.42 2.75
CA ASP A 75 25.15 0.52 3.88
C ASP A 75 24.20 0.71 5.05
N ARG A 76 23.56 1.88 5.17
CA ARG A 76 22.56 2.17 6.19
C ARG A 76 21.14 1.73 5.82
N VAL A 77 20.90 1.35 4.56
CA VAL A 77 19.57 1.01 4.03
C VAL A 77 19.55 -0.32 3.28
N PRO A 78 20.19 -1.40 3.78
CA PRO A 78 20.33 -2.66 3.05
C PRO A 78 18.99 -3.32 2.69
N ILE A 79 17.95 -3.15 3.51
CA ILE A 79 16.60 -3.64 3.23
C ILE A 79 15.85 -2.65 2.33
N GLN A 80 15.84 -1.37 2.70
CA GLN A 80 15.06 -0.36 1.95
C GLN A 80 15.52 -0.26 0.50
N ARG A 81 16.81 -0.31 0.21
CA ARG A 81 17.38 -0.22 -1.15
C ARG A 81 16.99 -1.38 -2.08
N LYS A 82 16.39 -2.46 -1.57
CA LYS A 82 15.81 -3.50 -2.41
C LYS A 82 14.60 -3.00 -3.21
N THR A 83 13.97 -1.90 -2.78
CA THR A 83 12.94 -1.22 -3.57
C THR A 83 13.59 -0.17 -4.48
N GLY A 84 13.17 -0.12 -5.76
CA GLY A 84 13.77 0.79 -6.76
C GLY A 84 13.85 2.26 -6.32
N PRO A 85 12.79 2.87 -5.76
CA PRO A 85 12.86 4.27 -5.31
C PRO A 85 13.87 4.51 -4.19
N ALA A 86 14.04 3.58 -3.25
CA ALA A 86 14.98 3.72 -2.15
C ALA A 86 16.44 3.46 -2.57
N ALA A 87 16.65 2.75 -3.68
CA ALA A 87 17.97 2.47 -4.24
C ALA A 87 18.64 3.69 -4.92
N ASN A 88 17.95 4.82 -4.98
CA ASN A 88 18.39 6.00 -5.73
C ASN A 88 18.39 7.25 -4.85
N GLU A 89 19.29 8.21 -5.15
CA GLU A 89 19.38 9.50 -4.48
C GLU A 89 18.06 10.27 -4.49
N TYR A 90 17.29 10.17 -5.57
CA TYR A 90 16.08 10.94 -5.76
C TYR A 90 14.86 10.46 -4.93
N GLY A 91 14.85 9.27 -4.38
CA GLY A 91 13.73 8.73 -3.61
C GLY A 91 14.06 8.24 -2.21
N ASN A 92 15.34 8.01 -1.92
CA ASN A 92 15.80 7.42 -0.66
C ASN A 92 15.34 8.19 0.59
N HIS A 93 15.24 9.51 0.51
CA HIS A 93 14.86 10.40 1.62
C HIS A 93 13.44 10.17 2.17
N PHE A 94 12.60 9.40 1.48
CA PHE A 94 11.28 8.99 1.96
C PHE A 94 11.30 7.67 2.75
N PHE A 95 12.43 6.98 2.79
CA PHE A 95 12.56 5.69 3.47
C PHE A 95 13.34 5.82 4.77
N VAL A 96 13.08 4.91 5.69
CA VAL A 96 13.84 4.83 6.94
C VAL A 96 15.27 4.37 6.68
N LYS A 97 16.16 4.59 7.66
CA LYS A 97 17.46 3.95 7.72
C LYS A 97 17.35 2.71 8.58
N ASP A 98 17.79 1.56 8.06
CA ASP A 98 17.60 0.27 8.73
C ASP A 98 18.39 0.18 10.05
N ASP A 99 19.56 0.82 10.12
CA ASP A 99 20.37 0.92 11.33
C ASP A 99 19.68 1.70 12.48
N GLU A 100 18.79 2.64 12.16
CA GLU A 100 18.03 3.42 13.15
C GLU A 100 16.73 2.72 13.57
N HIS A 101 16.25 1.76 12.79
CA HIS A 101 14.96 1.08 12.99
C HIS A 101 15.12 -0.45 12.88
N PRO A 102 15.88 -1.07 13.80
CA PRO A 102 16.18 -2.49 13.73
C PRO A 102 14.94 -3.36 13.98
N TYR A 103 14.95 -4.55 13.39
CA TYR A 103 14.04 -5.66 13.69
C TYR A 103 14.78 -6.98 13.47
N THR A 104 14.27 -8.09 14.01
CA THR A 104 14.86 -9.41 13.87
C THR A 104 14.08 -10.22 12.85
N GLN A 105 14.74 -10.69 11.82
CA GLN A 105 14.20 -11.62 10.82
C GLN A 105 14.48 -13.06 11.31
N ILE A 106 13.42 -13.80 11.70
CA ILE A 106 13.55 -15.25 11.99
C ILE A 106 13.74 -16.00 10.68
N LYS A 107 12.96 -15.64 9.67
CA LYS A 107 13.16 -15.94 8.26
C LYS A 107 13.27 -14.64 7.47
N PRO A 108 13.88 -14.63 6.28
CA PRO A 108 14.03 -13.41 5.49
C PRO A 108 12.70 -12.70 5.27
N PHE A 109 12.63 -11.43 5.65
CA PHE A 109 11.47 -10.56 5.48
C PHE A 109 11.92 -9.13 5.19
N ASP A 110 11.55 -8.60 4.04
CA ASP A 110 12.03 -7.29 3.57
C ASP A 110 11.03 -6.18 3.94
N TRP A 111 11.09 -5.69 5.16
CA TRP A 111 10.15 -4.69 5.65
C TRP A 111 10.48 -3.28 5.19
N THR A 112 9.75 -2.79 4.19
CA THR A 112 9.86 -1.41 3.66
C THR A 112 9.04 -0.43 4.48
N ARG A 113 9.69 0.66 4.94
CA ARG A 113 9.09 1.64 5.85
C ARG A 113 9.37 3.08 5.43
N GLY A 114 8.38 3.97 5.67
CA GLY A 114 8.54 5.41 5.54
C GLY A 114 7.89 6.10 6.71
N TYR A 115 8.69 6.56 7.68
CA TYR A 115 8.24 7.24 8.89
C TYR A 115 8.28 8.74 8.71
N GLN A 116 7.16 9.28 8.26
CA GLN A 116 6.93 10.71 8.03
C GLN A 116 5.44 10.98 7.87
N VAL A 117 5.04 12.23 8.04
CA VAL A 117 3.68 12.64 7.74
C VAL A 117 3.32 12.24 6.32
N GLY A 118 2.22 11.47 6.17
CA GLY A 118 1.79 10.84 4.93
C GLY A 118 2.29 9.43 4.69
N GLY A 119 3.27 8.95 5.44
CA GLY A 119 3.79 7.59 5.37
C GLY A 119 4.11 7.14 3.94
N LYS A 120 3.78 5.87 3.63
CA LYS A 120 4.00 5.29 2.30
C LYS A 120 3.09 5.88 1.19
N SER A 121 2.10 6.74 1.51
CA SER A 121 1.27 7.40 0.48
C SER A 121 2.07 8.32 -0.45
N LEU A 122 3.26 8.75 -0.04
CA LEU A 122 4.16 9.58 -0.86
C LEU A 122 4.85 8.80 -1.97
N MET A 123 5.05 7.48 -1.78
CA MET A 123 5.92 6.67 -2.64
C MET A 123 5.25 5.40 -3.19
N TRP A 124 3.96 5.18 -2.93
CA TRP A 124 3.23 4.01 -3.42
C TRP A 124 3.05 4.00 -4.94
N ALA A 125 2.68 2.84 -5.51
CA ALA A 125 2.54 2.70 -6.96
C ALA A 125 1.25 3.29 -7.55
N ARG A 126 0.28 3.67 -6.74
CA ARG A 126 -1.03 4.28 -7.13
C ARG A 126 -1.98 3.36 -7.89
N TRP A 127 -1.69 2.07 -7.97
CA TRP A 127 -2.58 1.07 -8.55
C TRP A 127 -3.77 0.84 -7.62
N VAL A 128 -4.99 0.91 -8.17
CA VAL A 128 -6.23 0.88 -7.38
C VAL A 128 -7.28 0.03 -8.08
N GLN A 129 -7.42 -1.20 -7.66
CA GLN A 129 -8.41 -2.13 -8.14
C GLN A 129 -9.38 -2.47 -7.01
N ARG A 130 -10.68 -2.57 -7.32
CA ARG A 130 -11.66 -3.11 -6.37
C ARG A 130 -11.42 -4.60 -6.19
N TRP A 131 -11.58 -5.06 -4.98
CA TRP A 131 -11.81 -6.48 -4.74
C TRP A 131 -13.21 -6.86 -5.20
N ASN A 132 -13.40 -8.11 -5.63
CA ASN A 132 -14.69 -8.63 -6.07
C ASN A 132 -15.36 -9.48 -4.97
N GLU A 133 -16.53 -10.04 -5.25
CA GLU A 133 -17.26 -10.89 -4.30
C GLU A 133 -16.46 -12.11 -3.89
N ASP A 134 -15.78 -12.80 -4.84
CA ASP A 134 -14.97 -13.98 -4.53
C ASP A 134 -13.91 -13.69 -3.45
N ASN A 135 -13.23 -12.52 -3.50
CA ASN A 135 -12.21 -12.16 -2.52
C ASN A 135 -12.75 -12.09 -1.08
N PHE A 136 -14.06 -11.87 -0.90
CA PHE A 136 -14.71 -11.85 0.42
C PHE A 136 -15.35 -13.19 0.80
N GLU A 137 -15.47 -14.14 -0.11
CA GLU A 137 -16.15 -15.43 0.10
C GLU A 137 -15.20 -16.63 0.07
N GLU A 138 -14.05 -16.51 -0.60
CA GLU A 138 -13.12 -17.62 -0.81
C GLU A 138 -12.65 -18.27 0.48
N ASN A 139 -12.38 -17.49 1.55
CA ASN A 139 -11.99 -18.04 2.84
C ASN A 139 -13.03 -19.02 3.38
N ALA A 140 -14.30 -18.66 3.33
CA ALA A 140 -15.40 -19.52 3.79
C ALA A 140 -15.59 -20.72 2.86
N ARG A 141 -15.54 -20.49 1.55
CA ARG A 141 -15.75 -21.53 0.53
C ARG A 141 -14.67 -22.60 0.53
N GLU A 142 -13.45 -22.22 0.80
CA GLU A 142 -12.29 -23.10 0.76
C GLU A 142 -11.86 -23.60 2.15
N GLY A 143 -12.46 -23.10 3.21
CA GLY A 143 -12.09 -23.45 4.59
C GLY A 143 -10.71 -22.97 5.01
N ILE A 144 -10.18 -21.91 4.35
CA ILE A 144 -8.84 -21.35 4.60
C ILE A 144 -8.98 -20.03 5.34
N GLY A 145 -8.30 -19.88 6.47
CA GLY A 145 -8.38 -18.68 7.30
C GLY A 145 -9.71 -18.57 8.04
N VAL A 146 -10.30 -17.36 8.06
CA VAL A 146 -11.62 -17.08 8.64
C VAL A 146 -12.52 -16.39 7.61
N ASP A 147 -13.82 -16.63 7.68
CA ASP A 147 -14.78 -15.93 6.85
C ASP A 147 -14.71 -14.42 7.09
N TRP A 148 -14.70 -13.65 6.01
CA TRP A 148 -14.85 -12.21 6.12
C TRP A 148 -16.19 -11.85 6.75
N PRO A 149 -16.24 -10.93 7.74
CA PRO A 149 -17.50 -10.53 8.36
C PRO A 149 -18.34 -9.61 7.47
N ILE A 150 -17.82 -9.25 6.31
CA ILE A 150 -18.44 -8.39 5.29
C ILE A 150 -18.41 -9.05 3.91
N ARG A 151 -19.16 -8.49 2.97
CA ARG A 151 -19.21 -8.90 1.55
C ARG A 151 -18.94 -7.68 0.66
N TYR A 152 -18.73 -7.89 -0.63
CA TYR A 152 -18.48 -6.81 -1.59
C TYR A 152 -19.55 -5.72 -1.54
N LYS A 153 -20.83 -6.08 -1.44
CA LYS A 153 -21.96 -5.14 -1.36
C LYS A 153 -21.87 -4.17 -0.18
N ASP A 154 -21.27 -4.60 0.94
CA ASP A 154 -21.08 -3.76 2.13
C ASP A 154 -20.00 -2.69 1.92
N LEU A 155 -19.10 -2.93 0.98
CA LEU A 155 -17.96 -2.06 0.71
C LEU A 155 -18.09 -1.28 -0.61
N ALA A 156 -18.90 -1.75 -1.56
CA ALA A 156 -19.06 -1.13 -2.88
C ALA A 156 -19.41 0.38 -2.84
N PRO A 157 -20.33 0.87 -1.98
CA PRO A 157 -20.60 2.31 -1.87
C PRO A 157 -19.39 3.12 -1.39
N TRP A 158 -18.58 2.53 -0.50
CA TRP A 158 -17.37 3.14 0.05
C TRP A 158 -16.23 3.16 -0.97
N TYR A 159 -16.10 2.15 -1.81
CA TYR A 159 -15.22 2.19 -2.97
C TYR A 159 -15.57 3.38 -3.87
N SER A 160 -16.84 3.52 -4.27
CA SER A 160 -17.30 4.66 -5.08
C SER A 160 -17.04 6.01 -4.43
N TYR A 161 -17.23 6.12 -3.13
CA TYR A 161 -16.94 7.34 -2.37
C TYR A 161 -15.45 7.69 -2.41
N VAL A 162 -14.60 6.71 -2.14
CA VAL A 162 -13.15 6.88 -2.13
C VAL A 162 -12.64 7.22 -3.53
N GLU A 163 -13.05 6.48 -4.54
CA GLU A 163 -12.61 6.68 -5.94
C GLU A 163 -12.89 8.10 -6.44
N ARG A 164 -14.07 8.62 -6.16
CA ARG A 164 -14.41 10.03 -6.51
C ARG A 164 -13.51 11.03 -5.82
N PHE A 165 -13.20 10.82 -4.53
CA PHE A 165 -12.40 11.76 -3.76
C PHE A 165 -10.91 11.71 -4.14
N ILE A 166 -10.33 10.51 -4.31
CA ILE A 166 -8.91 10.39 -4.66
C ILE A 166 -8.65 10.71 -6.13
N GLY A 167 -9.65 10.55 -6.99
CA GLY A 167 -9.56 10.72 -8.43
C GLY A 167 -8.89 9.53 -9.09
N VAL A 168 -9.66 8.46 -9.35
CA VAL A 168 -9.16 7.27 -10.05
C VAL A 168 -9.39 7.44 -11.55
N SER A 169 -8.33 7.33 -12.34
CA SER A 169 -8.43 7.25 -13.80
C SER A 169 -8.48 5.79 -14.24
N GLY A 170 -9.39 5.43 -15.12
CA GLY A 170 -9.58 4.07 -15.58
C GLY A 170 -10.76 3.90 -16.53
N ASN A 171 -10.94 2.68 -17.02
CA ASN A 171 -12.04 2.29 -17.88
C ASN A 171 -13.06 1.43 -17.12
N LYS A 172 -14.33 1.52 -17.55
CA LYS A 172 -15.35 0.54 -17.19
C LYS A 172 -15.26 -0.60 -18.20
N ASP A 173 -14.64 -1.69 -17.80
CA ASP A 173 -14.30 -2.80 -18.68
C ASP A 173 -15.32 -3.95 -18.61
N GLY A 174 -16.28 -3.92 -17.67
CA GLY A 174 -17.32 -4.94 -17.50
C GLY A 174 -16.79 -6.30 -17.04
N ILE A 175 -15.58 -6.35 -16.44
CA ILE A 175 -14.93 -7.59 -16.05
C ILE A 175 -15.44 -8.03 -14.67
N LYS A 176 -16.06 -9.22 -14.59
CA LYS A 176 -16.65 -9.74 -13.35
C LYS A 176 -15.62 -9.87 -12.22
N SER A 177 -14.41 -10.34 -12.52
CA SER A 177 -13.33 -10.49 -11.53
C SER A 177 -12.68 -9.17 -11.12
N LEU A 178 -13.03 -8.06 -11.78
CA LEU A 178 -12.50 -6.73 -11.50
C LEU A 178 -13.62 -5.68 -11.61
N PRO A 179 -14.50 -5.55 -10.60
CA PRO A 179 -15.68 -4.69 -10.67
C PRO A 179 -15.37 -3.25 -11.09
N ASP A 180 -16.24 -2.68 -11.89
CA ASP A 180 -16.12 -1.29 -12.31
C ASP A 180 -16.37 -0.31 -11.17
N GLY A 181 -15.76 0.85 -11.28
CA GLY A 181 -15.81 1.92 -10.29
C GLY A 181 -16.21 3.27 -10.86
N GLU A 182 -15.93 4.32 -10.08
CA GLU A 182 -16.16 5.73 -10.43
C GLU A 182 -14.86 6.33 -10.96
N PHE A 183 -14.74 6.38 -12.30
CA PHE A 183 -13.48 6.73 -12.95
C PHE A 183 -13.52 8.09 -13.63
N LEU A 184 -12.39 8.78 -13.54
CA LEU A 184 -11.99 9.83 -14.48
C LEU A 184 -11.59 9.18 -15.82
N PRO A 185 -11.55 9.93 -16.93
CA PRO A 185 -11.10 9.39 -18.21
C PRO A 185 -9.79 8.59 -18.07
N PRO A 186 -9.66 7.44 -18.77
CA PRO A 186 -8.46 6.62 -18.69
C PRO A 186 -7.25 7.32 -19.33
N PHE A 187 -6.06 6.91 -18.96
CA PHE A 187 -4.87 7.12 -19.77
C PHE A 187 -4.88 6.12 -20.95
N GLU A 188 -4.10 6.37 -21.99
CA GLU A 188 -4.11 5.53 -23.19
C GLU A 188 -3.05 4.43 -23.16
N LEU A 189 -3.38 3.27 -23.73
CA LEU A 189 -2.41 2.24 -24.07
C LEU A 189 -1.52 2.73 -25.24
N ASN A 190 -0.22 2.37 -25.22
CA ASN A 190 0.64 2.61 -26.38
C ASN A 190 0.42 1.58 -27.49
N CYS A 191 1.14 1.73 -28.62
CA CYS A 191 0.93 0.89 -29.80
C CYS A 191 1.17 -0.61 -29.52
N LEU A 192 2.24 -0.97 -28.83
CA LEU A 192 2.53 -2.37 -28.48
C LEU A 192 1.52 -2.94 -27.47
N GLU A 193 1.09 -2.13 -26.52
CA GLU A 193 0.05 -2.55 -25.57
C GLU A 193 -1.32 -2.75 -26.25
N LYS A 194 -1.69 -1.92 -27.23
CA LYS A 194 -2.90 -2.10 -28.06
C LYS A 194 -2.80 -3.38 -28.90
N HIS A 195 -1.62 -3.69 -29.44
CA HIS A 195 -1.35 -4.94 -30.15
C HIS A 195 -1.52 -6.15 -29.21
N PHE A 196 -0.91 -6.10 -28.02
CA PHE A 196 -1.05 -7.15 -27.01
C PHE A 196 -2.51 -7.34 -26.58
N GLN A 197 -3.23 -6.24 -26.33
CA GLN A 197 -4.66 -6.26 -25.97
C GLN A 197 -5.50 -7.00 -27.03
N LYS A 198 -5.30 -6.66 -28.32
CA LYS A 198 -5.99 -7.30 -29.43
C LYS A 198 -5.66 -8.78 -29.50
N THR A 199 -4.42 -9.15 -29.31
CA THR A 199 -3.98 -10.55 -29.33
C THR A 199 -4.61 -11.35 -28.19
N VAL A 200 -4.59 -10.83 -26.96
CA VAL A 200 -5.23 -11.50 -25.82
C VAL A 200 -6.72 -11.68 -26.06
N ALA A 201 -7.43 -10.64 -26.52
CA ALA A 201 -8.86 -10.73 -26.81
C ALA A 201 -9.21 -11.75 -27.91
N ASN A 202 -8.33 -11.95 -28.88
CA ASN A 202 -8.53 -12.92 -29.95
C ASN A 202 -8.20 -14.36 -29.56
N LYS A 203 -7.30 -14.55 -28.59
CA LYS A 203 -6.80 -15.89 -28.24
C LYS A 203 -7.49 -16.49 -27.01
N TYR A 204 -8.04 -15.65 -26.14
CA TYR A 204 -8.59 -16.07 -24.85
C TYR A 204 -9.97 -15.48 -24.61
N ASN A 205 -10.88 -16.29 -24.08
CA ASN A 205 -12.23 -15.86 -23.71
C ASN A 205 -12.32 -15.37 -22.25
N ASP A 206 -11.35 -15.76 -21.43
CA ASP A 206 -11.33 -15.57 -19.98
C ASP A 206 -10.27 -14.57 -19.49
N ARG A 207 -9.45 -14.07 -20.41
CA ARG A 207 -8.35 -13.14 -20.09
C ARG A 207 -8.58 -11.78 -20.72
N HIS A 208 -8.27 -10.76 -19.96
CA HIS A 208 -8.43 -9.37 -20.36
C HIS A 208 -7.12 -8.63 -20.17
N PHE A 209 -6.77 -7.77 -21.11
CA PHE A 209 -5.68 -6.83 -20.95
C PHE A 209 -6.24 -5.42 -21.02
N ILE A 210 -6.08 -4.66 -19.96
CA ILE A 210 -6.69 -3.33 -19.80
C ILE A 210 -5.65 -2.27 -19.44
N ILE A 211 -6.01 -1.00 -19.65
CA ILE A 211 -5.28 0.10 -19.03
C ILE A 211 -5.42 0.01 -17.52
N SER A 212 -4.35 0.22 -16.77
CA SER A 212 -4.40 0.16 -15.30
C SER A 212 -5.30 1.24 -14.71
N ARG A 213 -6.05 0.89 -13.67
CA ARG A 213 -6.77 1.84 -12.84
C ARG A 213 -5.78 2.47 -11.85
N THR A 214 -5.68 3.79 -11.87
CA THR A 214 -4.66 4.50 -11.12
C THR A 214 -5.19 5.74 -10.41
N ALA A 215 -4.73 5.96 -9.16
CA ALA A 215 -5.06 7.16 -8.38
C ALA A 215 -4.27 8.40 -8.82
N ASN A 216 -4.24 8.65 -10.13
CA ASN A 216 -3.63 9.80 -10.78
C ASN A 216 -4.71 10.55 -11.57
N LEU A 217 -4.77 11.87 -11.41
CA LEU A 217 -5.76 12.72 -12.07
C LEU A 217 -5.44 12.88 -13.56
N SER A 218 -6.20 12.23 -14.44
CA SER A 218 -6.17 12.52 -15.88
C SER A 218 -6.93 13.83 -16.17
N LYS A 219 -8.10 14.02 -15.54
CA LYS A 219 -8.93 15.22 -15.64
C LYS A 219 -9.49 15.57 -14.25
N PRO A 220 -8.91 16.56 -13.54
CA PRO A 220 -9.41 16.94 -12.22
C PRO A 220 -10.85 17.46 -12.28
N SER A 221 -11.64 17.16 -11.26
CA SER A 221 -12.94 17.79 -11.00
C SER A 221 -12.83 18.87 -9.91
N ALA A 222 -13.93 19.57 -9.63
CA ALA A 222 -13.98 20.64 -8.62
C ALA A 222 -13.50 20.18 -7.23
N ILE A 223 -13.79 18.94 -6.82
CA ILE A 223 -13.34 18.38 -5.54
C ILE A 223 -11.82 18.30 -5.44
N HIS A 224 -11.14 18.01 -6.56
CA HIS A 224 -9.69 17.91 -6.62
C HIS A 224 -9.03 19.29 -6.63
N THR A 225 -9.54 20.20 -7.47
CA THR A 225 -8.98 21.56 -7.59
C THR A 225 -9.18 22.39 -6.33
N ALA A 226 -10.28 22.17 -5.58
CA ALA A 226 -10.51 22.78 -4.28
C ALA A 226 -9.48 22.40 -3.20
N LEU A 227 -8.72 21.31 -3.43
CA LEU A 227 -7.60 20.87 -2.60
C LEU A 227 -6.22 21.27 -3.19
N GLY A 228 -6.19 22.07 -4.25
CA GLY A 228 -4.96 22.49 -4.93
C GLY A 228 -4.35 21.42 -5.83
N ARG A 229 -5.09 20.37 -6.19
CA ARG A 229 -4.61 19.26 -7.03
C ARG A 229 -4.86 19.57 -8.52
N SER A 230 -3.89 19.25 -9.35
CA SER A 230 -3.92 19.47 -10.81
C SER A 230 -3.82 18.16 -11.59
N ALA A 231 -4.04 18.22 -12.90
CA ALA A 231 -3.88 17.07 -13.79
C ALA A 231 -2.44 16.54 -13.79
N CYS A 232 -2.30 15.25 -14.08
CA CYS A 232 -1.00 14.62 -14.27
C CYS A 232 -0.27 15.23 -15.46
N GLN A 233 0.97 15.67 -15.23
CA GLN A 233 1.83 16.28 -16.25
C GLN A 233 2.70 15.25 -16.98
N SER A 234 2.43 13.96 -16.80
CA SER A 234 3.13 12.84 -17.47
C SER A 234 4.65 12.88 -17.34
N ARG A 235 5.18 13.40 -16.24
CA ARG A 235 6.61 13.55 -16.00
C ARG A 235 7.34 12.25 -15.70
N ASN A 236 6.59 11.21 -15.30
CA ASN A 236 7.08 9.89 -14.88
C ASN A 236 8.04 9.90 -13.66
N TRP A 237 7.99 10.95 -12.82
CA TRP A 237 8.84 11.13 -11.63
C TRP A 237 8.03 11.00 -10.33
N CYS A 238 7.04 10.13 -10.33
CA CYS A 238 6.12 9.98 -9.20
C CYS A 238 6.80 9.57 -7.88
N ASN A 239 7.94 8.87 -7.96
CA ASN A 239 8.68 8.40 -6.78
C ASN A 239 9.47 9.52 -6.05
N ARG A 240 9.44 10.74 -6.58
CA ARG A 240 10.12 11.93 -6.03
C ARG A 240 9.18 12.88 -5.29
N GLY A 241 7.92 12.48 -5.11
CA GLY A 241 6.82 13.37 -4.76
C GLY A 241 6.24 14.07 -5.99
N CYS A 242 4.94 14.40 -5.96
CA CYS A 242 4.29 15.09 -7.07
C CYS A 242 3.93 16.53 -6.69
N PRO A 243 4.61 17.55 -7.24
CA PRO A 243 4.35 18.95 -6.88
C PRO A 243 2.98 19.45 -7.36
N TYR A 244 2.36 18.74 -8.30
CA TYR A 244 1.03 19.05 -8.83
C TYR A 244 -0.11 18.41 -8.02
N GLY A 245 0.21 17.58 -7.00
CA GLY A 245 -0.81 16.80 -6.30
C GLY A 245 -1.61 15.86 -7.22
N ALA A 246 -1.06 15.54 -8.41
CA ALA A 246 -1.78 14.81 -9.43
C ALA A 246 -2.07 13.37 -9.00
N TYR A 247 -1.16 12.69 -8.29
CA TYR A 247 -1.49 11.43 -7.66
C TYR A 247 -2.02 11.65 -6.24
N PHE A 248 -2.84 10.71 -5.78
CA PHE A 248 -3.32 10.71 -4.41
C PHE A 248 -2.18 10.45 -3.42
N SER A 249 -2.01 11.35 -2.47
CA SER A 249 -1.24 11.18 -1.23
C SER A 249 -1.99 11.83 -0.08
N THR A 250 -1.66 11.47 1.14
CA THR A 250 -2.25 12.12 2.32
C THR A 250 -2.00 13.63 2.28
N GLN A 251 -0.78 14.06 1.92
CA GLN A 251 -0.41 15.48 1.86
C GLN A 251 -1.20 16.27 0.81
N SER A 252 -1.51 15.67 -0.32
CA SER A 252 -2.21 16.39 -1.40
C SER A 252 -3.74 16.31 -1.29
N SER A 253 -4.27 15.47 -0.41
CA SER A 253 -5.71 15.13 -0.46
C SER A 253 -6.37 15.11 0.93
N THR A 254 -6.24 14.04 1.68
CA THR A 254 -6.98 13.85 2.94
C THR A 254 -6.51 14.79 4.05
N LEU A 255 -5.22 15.09 4.14
CA LEU A 255 -4.70 16.02 5.14
C LEU A 255 -5.18 17.45 4.90
N PRO A 256 -5.08 18.04 3.68
CA PRO A 256 -5.68 19.35 3.40
C PRO A 256 -7.18 19.41 3.69
N ALA A 257 -7.94 18.36 3.38
CA ALA A 257 -9.37 18.29 3.67
C ALA A 257 -9.63 18.34 5.19
N ALA A 258 -8.89 17.54 5.96
CA ALA A 258 -8.99 17.53 7.42
C ALA A 258 -8.60 18.87 8.06
N VAL A 259 -7.49 19.47 7.61
CA VAL A 259 -7.01 20.78 8.08
C VAL A 259 -8.04 21.89 7.83
N LYS A 260 -8.68 21.88 6.65
CA LYS A 260 -9.70 22.87 6.28
C LYS A 260 -10.88 22.91 7.24
N THR A 261 -11.15 21.85 7.98
CA THR A 261 -12.23 21.80 8.99
C THR A 261 -11.93 22.63 10.24
N GLY A 262 -10.67 22.98 10.49
CA GLY A 262 -10.20 23.61 11.73
C GLY A 262 -10.22 22.69 12.97
N LYS A 263 -10.46 21.37 12.78
CA LYS A 263 -10.64 20.40 13.89
C LYS A 263 -9.50 19.40 14.01
N LEU A 264 -8.48 19.47 13.13
CA LEU A 264 -7.32 18.61 13.17
C LEU A 264 -6.18 19.24 13.97
N THR A 265 -5.63 18.47 14.90
CA THR A 265 -4.29 18.70 15.48
C THR A 265 -3.37 17.60 14.96
N LEU A 266 -2.33 17.97 14.21
CA LEU A 266 -1.31 17.03 13.74
C LEU A 266 -0.06 17.20 14.62
N ARG A 267 0.44 16.10 15.20
CA ARG A 267 1.66 16.04 15.98
C ARG A 267 2.63 15.02 15.37
N PRO A 268 3.62 15.47 14.58
CA PRO A 268 4.74 14.63 14.13
C PRO A 268 5.70 14.35 15.30
N PHE A 269 6.75 13.56 15.08
CA PHE A 269 7.74 13.16 16.06
C PHE A 269 7.14 12.52 17.32
N SER A 270 6.07 11.72 17.15
CA SER A 270 5.23 11.19 18.20
C SER A 270 5.05 9.70 18.06
N ILE A 271 5.83 8.90 18.79
CA ILE A 271 5.72 7.44 18.82
C ILE A 271 4.62 7.07 19.82
N VAL A 272 3.55 6.45 19.33
CA VAL A 272 2.56 5.87 20.23
C VAL A 272 3.13 4.59 20.82
N HIS A 273 3.37 4.62 22.13
CA HIS A 273 3.88 3.50 22.91
C HIS A 273 2.78 2.43 23.11
N SER A 274 1.63 2.86 23.62
CA SER A 274 0.53 1.97 23.99
C SER A 274 -0.80 2.71 24.12
N ILE A 275 -1.89 1.97 24.07
CA ILE A 275 -3.25 2.43 24.36
C ILE A 275 -3.50 2.27 25.86
N ILE A 276 -4.10 3.27 26.48
CA ILE A 276 -4.49 3.26 27.90
C ILE A 276 -5.88 2.64 28.01
N TYR A 277 -5.96 1.48 28.62
CA TYR A 277 -7.24 0.82 28.90
C TYR A 277 -7.65 1.04 30.35
N ASP A 278 -8.88 1.50 30.58
CA ASP A 278 -9.49 1.69 31.90
C ASP A 278 -10.36 0.47 32.21
N GLU A 279 -9.91 -0.38 33.12
CA GLU A 279 -10.61 -1.63 33.48
C GLU A 279 -11.96 -1.38 34.15
N LYS A 280 -12.10 -0.27 34.90
CA LYS A 280 -13.37 0.08 35.54
C LYS A 280 -14.41 0.53 34.53
N LYS A 281 -13.99 1.24 33.49
CA LYS A 281 -14.86 1.72 32.42
C LYS A 281 -15.03 0.67 31.30
N GLY A 282 -14.22 -0.37 31.26
CA GLY A 282 -14.22 -1.38 30.20
C GLY A 282 -13.89 -0.83 28.80
N LYS A 283 -13.10 0.25 28.70
CA LYS A 283 -12.77 0.90 27.44
C LYS A 283 -11.42 1.59 27.43
N ALA A 284 -10.90 1.86 26.23
CA ALA A 284 -9.73 2.69 26.05
C ALA A 284 -10.05 4.16 26.38
N THR A 285 -9.14 4.84 27.04
CA THR A 285 -9.31 6.25 27.43
C THR A 285 -8.32 7.17 26.73
N GLY A 286 -7.22 6.65 26.17
CA GLY A 286 -6.19 7.46 25.55
C GLY A 286 -5.00 6.64 25.08
N VAL A 287 -3.88 7.32 24.85
CA VAL A 287 -2.61 6.74 24.40
C VAL A 287 -1.43 7.35 25.13
N ARG A 288 -0.36 6.55 25.33
CA ARG A 288 0.96 7.02 25.76
C ARG A 288 1.83 7.28 24.54
N VAL A 289 2.46 8.42 24.52
CA VAL A 289 3.25 8.91 23.39
C VAL A 289 4.64 9.29 23.86
N ILE A 290 5.66 8.79 23.17
CA ILE A 290 7.05 9.21 23.34
C ILE A 290 7.35 10.27 22.29
N ASP A 291 7.81 11.45 22.73
CA ASP A 291 8.36 12.45 21.83
C ASP A 291 9.73 11.99 21.34
N THR A 292 9.93 11.94 20.02
CA THR A 292 11.17 11.38 19.44
C THR A 292 12.40 12.24 19.67
N ASN A 293 12.22 13.53 20.00
CA ASN A 293 13.30 14.50 20.20
C ASN A 293 13.71 14.63 21.68
N THR A 294 12.72 14.58 22.58
CA THR A 294 12.97 14.79 24.04
C THR A 294 12.99 13.48 24.82
N LEU A 295 12.46 12.40 24.25
CA LEU A 295 12.21 11.09 24.89
C LEU A 295 11.21 11.15 26.05
N GLU A 296 10.52 12.26 26.22
CA GLU A 296 9.48 12.41 27.24
C GLU A 296 8.22 11.64 26.85
N MET A 297 7.60 11.02 27.84
CA MET A 297 6.31 10.33 27.67
C MET A 297 5.16 11.25 28.10
N THR A 298 4.20 11.44 27.19
CA THR A 298 2.99 12.23 27.42
C THR A 298 1.76 11.38 27.15
N GLU A 299 0.70 11.59 27.92
CA GLU A 299 -0.60 10.94 27.70
C GLU A 299 -1.57 11.89 26.98
N PHE A 300 -2.28 11.35 25.99
CA PHE A 300 -3.38 12.02 25.31
C PHE A 300 -4.65 11.19 25.43
N TYR A 301 -5.79 11.85 25.61
CA TYR A 301 -7.06 11.20 25.92
C TYR A 301 -8.09 11.44 24.82
N ALA A 302 -8.91 10.42 24.51
CA ALA A 302 -10.01 10.54 23.57
C ALA A 302 -11.09 9.48 23.82
N ARG A 303 -12.27 9.72 23.22
CA ARG A 303 -13.40 8.79 23.27
C ARG A 303 -13.26 7.68 22.23
N ILE A 304 -12.63 7.95 21.09
CA ILE A 304 -12.43 7.02 19.98
C ILE A 304 -10.95 7.00 19.59
N ILE A 305 -10.41 5.82 19.32
CA ILE A 305 -9.01 5.63 18.90
C ILE A 305 -8.97 4.82 17.61
N PHE A 306 -8.34 5.36 16.57
CA PHE A 306 -8.04 4.69 15.30
C PHE A 306 -6.55 4.35 15.24
N VAL A 307 -6.23 3.07 15.15
CA VAL A 307 -4.85 2.56 15.04
C VAL A 307 -4.56 2.29 13.56
N ASN A 308 -3.80 3.17 12.93
CA ASN A 308 -3.55 3.20 11.48
C ASN A 308 -2.06 3.44 11.17
N ALA A 309 -1.19 2.80 11.95
CA ALA A 309 0.27 2.95 11.87
C ALA A 309 0.94 2.03 10.81
N ALA A 310 0.18 1.47 9.91
CA ALA A 310 0.45 0.36 8.99
C ALA A 310 0.54 -0.99 9.72
N THR A 311 0.28 -2.08 8.99
CA THR A 311 0.02 -3.43 9.50
C THR A 311 0.87 -3.84 10.71
N ILE A 312 2.18 -3.87 10.53
CA ILE A 312 3.12 -4.38 11.53
C ILE A 312 3.19 -3.44 12.74
N ASN A 313 3.25 -2.12 12.51
CA ASN A 313 3.30 -1.15 13.63
C ASN A 313 1.97 -1.06 14.39
N SER A 314 0.82 -1.13 13.71
CA SER A 314 -0.49 -1.14 14.37
C SER A 314 -0.62 -2.34 15.30
N THR A 315 -0.18 -3.51 14.85
CA THR A 315 -0.16 -4.72 15.65
C THR A 315 0.83 -4.62 16.82
N ALA A 316 2.01 -4.06 16.60
CA ALA A 316 2.99 -3.84 17.67
C ALA A 316 2.44 -2.92 18.78
N ILE A 317 1.70 -1.86 18.42
CA ILE A 317 1.04 -0.98 19.39
C ILE A 317 -0.01 -1.75 20.21
N LEU A 318 -0.83 -2.59 19.56
CA LEU A 318 -1.82 -3.41 20.26
C LEU A 318 -1.16 -4.42 21.20
N MET A 319 -0.08 -5.09 20.76
CA MET A 319 0.70 -6.02 21.58
C MET A 319 1.33 -5.35 22.79
N ASN A 320 1.84 -4.14 22.62
CA ASN A 320 2.46 -3.36 23.69
C ASN A 320 1.43 -2.70 24.63
N SER A 321 0.13 -2.76 24.30
CA SER A 321 -0.98 -2.23 25.11
C SER A 321 -1.49 -3.28 26.09
N THR A 322 -0.68 -3.61 27.07
CA THR A 322 -1.01 -4.60 28.11
C THR A 322 -1.74 -3.98 29.29
N SER A 323 -2.57 -4.78 29.97
CA SER A 323 -3.28 -4.47 31.21
C SER A 323 -3.64 -5.77 31.95
N GLY A 324 -4.22 -5.68 33.14
CA GLY A 324 -4.76 -6.87 33.83
C GLY A 324 -5.79 -7.62 32.99
N ARG A 325 -6.64 -6.89 32.25
CA ARG A 325 -7.62 -7.49 31.32
C ARG A 325 -6.96 -8.04 30.05
N PHE A 326 -5.89 -7.45 29.56
CA PHE A 326 -5.21 -7.81 28.33
C PHE A 326 -3.71 -8.07 28.56
N PRO A 327 -3.34 -9.16 29.24
CA PRO A 327 -1.93 -9.43 29.58
C PRO A 327 -1.06 -9.69 28.35
N ASN A 328 -1.66 -10.14 27.22
CA ASN A 328 -0.97 -10.47 25.97
C ASN A 328 -1.25 -9.45 24.84
N GLY A 329 -1.61 -8.21 25.20
CA GLY A 329 -1.95 -7.14 24.25
C GLY A 329 -3.44 -6.91 24.08
N LEU A 330 -3.81 -5.68 23.78
CA LEU A 330 -5.20 -5.22 23.67
C LEU A 330 -5.94 -5.98 22.57
N GLY A 331 -7.02 -6.65 22.94
CA GLY A 331 -7.87 -7.40 22.02
C GLY A 331 -7.34 -8.78 21.62
N ASN A 332 -6.31 -9.29 22.27
CA ASN A 332 -5.72 -10.61 21.97
C ASN A 332 -6.38 -11.78 22.70
N ASP A 333 -7.67 -11.73 22.95
CA ASP A 333 -8.43 -12.81 23.60
C ASP A 333 -8.44 -14.09 22.76
N SER A 334 -8.36 -13.97 21.43
CA SER A 334 -8.33 -15.07 20.48
C SER A 334 -6.95 -15.71 20.27
N GLY A 335 -5.87 -15.07 20.71
CA GLY A 335 -4.52 -15.43 20.34
C GLY A 335 -4.16 -15.18 18.87
N ALA A 336 -5.03 -14.47 18.12
CA ALA A 336 -4.83 -14.18 16.69
C ALA A 336 -3.99 -12.92 16.44
N LEU A 337 -3.78 -12.07 17.45
CA LEU A 337 -2.98 -10.86 17.32
C LEU A 337 -1.52 -11.21 17.03
N GLY A 338 -0.98 -10.65 15.95
CA GLY A 338 0.36 -10.91 15.47
C GLY A 338 0.50 -12.11 14.53
N ARG A 339 -0.54 -12.91 14.34
CA ARG A 339 -0.52 -14.09 13.48
C ARG A 339 -1.18 -13.82 12.12
N TYR A 340 -0.97 -14.73 11.17
CA TYR A 340 -1.55 -14.67 9.81
C TYR A 340 -1.01 -13.47 9.01
N LEU A 341 0.27 -13.15 9.18
CA LEU A 341 0.95 -12.15 8.37
C LEU A 341 0.97 -12.61 6.91
N MET A 342 0.52 -11.75 6.02
CA MET A 342 0.51 -11.96 4.58
C MET A 342 1.20 -10.80 3.87
N ASP A 343 1.69 -11.07 2.67
CA ASP A 343 2.11 -10.11 1.66
C ASP A 343 1.54 -10.57 0.30
N HIS A 344 1.85 -9.93 -0.81
CA HIS A 344 1.59 -10.48 -2.13
C HIS A 344 2.79 -11.29 -2.63
N ASN A 345 2.50 -12.42 -3.30
CA ASN A 345 3.50 -13.20 -4.01
C ASN A 345 3.95 -12.44 -5.27
N TYR A 346 4.90 -11.53 -5.07
CA TYR A 346 5.40 -10.61 -6.10
C TYR A 346 6.72 -11.11 -6.70
N ARG A 347 6.83 -12.43 -6.92
CA ARG A 347 8.06 -13.12 -7.35
C ARG A 347 8.17 -13.29 -8.85
N ILE A 348 7.08 -13.20 -9.60
CA ILE A 348 6.97 -13.54 -11.01
C ILE A 348 7.49 -12.39 -11.87
N ARG A 349 8.50 -12.67 -12.71
CA ARG A 349 9.10 -11.69 -13.62
C ARG A 349 9.21 -12.27 -15.02
N VAL A 350 8.55 -11.62 -16.00
CA VAL A 350 8.68 -11.98 -17.41
C VAL A 350 8.91 -10.72 -18.22
N SER A 351 9.89 -10.75 -19.11
CA SER A 351 10.19 -9.64 -20.00
C SER A 351 10.59 -10.15 -21.39
N GLY A 352 10.40 -9.31 -22.41
CA GLY A 352 10.71 -9.66 -23.77
C GLY A 352 10.86 -8.44 -24.68
N ILE A 353 11.32 -8.71 -25.88
CA ILE A 353 11.49 -7.74 -26.96
C ILE A 353 10.49 -8.06 -28.06
N TYR A 354 9.84 -7.03 -28.58
CA TYR A 354 8.99 -7.15 -29.76
C TYR A 354 9.82 -7.01 -31.03
N GLU A 355 9.77 -8.02 -31.89
CA GLU A 355 10.58 -8.11 -33.10
C GLU A 355 9.86 -7.61 -34.37
N GLY A 356 8.57 -7.22 -34.25
CA GLY A 356 7.80 -6.67 -35.37
C GLY A 356 8.29 -5.27 -35.77
N ALA A 357 8.26 -5.00 -37.08
CA ALA A 357 8.76 -3.73 -37.63
C ALA A 357 7.72 -2.60 -37.63
N GLU A 358 6.44 -2.90 -37.49
CA GLU A 358 5.33 -1.97 -37.65
C GLU A 358 5.31 -0.80 -36.65
N PHE A 359 6.06 -0.92 -35.56
CA PHE A 359 6.17 0.14 -34.55
C PHE A 359 7.56 0.81 -34.52
N ASN A 360 8.44 0.53 -35.51
CA ASN A 360 9.79 1.06 -35.51
C ASN A 360 9.86 2.59 -35.59
N ASP A 361 8.88 3.21 -36.26
CA ASP A 361 8.77 4.66 -36.38
C ASP A 361 8.05 5.33 -35.20
N SER A 362 7.52 4.51 -34.28
CA SER A 362 6.81 5.00 -33.10
C SER A 362 7.78 5.25 -31.96
N TYR A 363 7.67 6.41 -31.35
CA TYR A 363 8.41 6.78 -30.13
C TYR A 363 7.46 6.91 -28.95
N TYR A 364 7.85 6.31 -27.80
CA TYR A 364 7.10 6.44 -26.56
C TYR A 364 8.07 6.55 -25.38
N PHE A 365 7.93 7.61 -24.59
CA PHE A 365 8.69 7.81 -23.37
C PHE A 365 7.84 8.50 -22.31
N GLY A 366 7.61 7.83 -21.18
CA GLY A 366 7.08 8.39 -19.93
C GLY A 366 5.79 9.20 -20.03
N ARG A 367 4.86 8.85 -20.90
CA ARG A 367 3.67 9.68 -21.17
C ARG A 367 2.47 9.41 -20.26
N ARG A 368 2.55 8.47 -19.35
CA ARG A 368 1.44 8.19 -18.42
C ARG A 368 1.94 7.57 -17.11
N PRO A 369 1.20 7.74 -16.02
CA PRO A 369 1.45 7.01 -14.79
C PRO A 369 0.97 5.56 -14.91
N ALA A 370 1.49 4.69 -14.03
CA ALA A 370 1.18 3.25 -14.00
C ALA A 370 1.46 2.54 -15.34
N GLY A 371 0.86 1.39 -15.55
CA GLY A 371 1.02 0.57 -16.74
C GLY A 371 -0.32 0.05 -17.25
N SER A 372 -0.31 -1.16 -17.73
CA SER A 372 -1.46 -1.95 -18.10
C SER A 372 -1.61 -3.14 -17.15
N TYR A 373 -2.73 -3.85 -17.21
CA TYR A 373 -3.07 -4.86 -16.22
C TYR A 373 -3.78 -6.05 -16.85
N VAL A 374 -3.40 -7.26 -16.43
CA VAL A 374 -4.18 -8.47 -16.66
C VAL A 374 -4.84 -8.87 -15.35
N PRO A 375 -6.16 -8.74 -15.20
CA PRO A 375 -6.89 -9.19 -14.01
C PRO A 375 -6.77 -10.70 -13.80
N ARG A 376 -7.02 -11.16 -12.58
CA ARG A 376 -7.06 -12.58 -12.24
C ARG A 376 -8.03 -13.33 -13.16
N PHE A 377 -7.57 -14.46 -13.67
CA PHE A 377 -8.36 -15.38 -14.50
C PHE A 377 -8.29 -16.84 -13.99
N ARG A 378 -7.37 -17.17 -13.09
CA ARG A 378 -7.25 -18.50 -12.48
C ARG A 378 -8.17 -18.67 -11.26
N ASN A 379 -8.68 -19.90 -11.13
CA ASN A 379 -9.56 -20.32 -10.03
C ASN A 379 -10.81 -19.43 -9.88
N LEU A 380 -11.41 -19.04 -11.01
CA LEU A 380 -12.64 -18.26 -11.09
C LEU A 380 -13.71 -19.04 -11.87
N GLY A 381 -14.97 -18.87 -11.48
CA GLY A 381 -16.07 -19.55 -12.15
C GLY A 381 -15.90 -21.08 -12.13
N ASN A 382 -15.75 -21.68 -13.32
CA ASN A 382 -15.54 -23.12 -13.52
C ASN A 382 -14.06 -23.51 -13.63
N ASP A 383 -13.14 -22.53 -13.75
CA ASP A 383 -11.70 -22.79 -13.72
C ASP A 383 -11.29 -23.23 -12.31
N ARG A 384 -10.65 -24.39 -12.23
CA ARG A 384 -10.11 -24.92 -10.97
C ARG A 384 -8.76 -25.56 -11.25
N GLN A 385 -7.72 -24.94 -10.74
CA GLN A 385 -6.39 -25.51 -10.79
C GLN A 385 -6.25 -26.60 -9.72
N LYS A 386 -5.55 -27.68 -10.07
CA LYS A 386 -5.36 -28.83 -9.15
C LYS A 386 -4.26 -28.58 -8.13
N ASP A 387 -3.26 -27.77 -8.52
CA ASP A 387 -2.01 -27.66 -7.79
C ASP A 387 -1.98 -26.49 -6.81
N PHE A 388 -2.83 -25.47 -7.01
CA PHE A 388 -2.92 -24.31 -6.13
C PHE A 388 -4.34 -23.74 -6.09
N VAL A 389 -4.65 -23.04 -5.00
CA VAL A 389 -5.88 -22.26 -4.82
C VAL A 389 -5.61 -20.78 -4.97
N ARG A 390 -6.65 -19.96 -5.05
CA ARG A 390 -6.60 -18.51 -5.29
C ARG A 390 -6.05 -18.18 -6.68
N GLY A 391 -5.37 -17.07 -6.83
CA GLY A 391 -4.85 -16.69 -8.14
C GLY A 391 -3.94 -15.49 -8.10
N TYR A 392 -3.64 -15.02 -9.29
CA TYR A 392 -2.71 -13.92 -9.52
C TYR A 392 -3.23 -12.99 -10.62
N ALA A 393 -2.69 -11.80 -10.64
CA ALA A 393 -2.86 -10.81 -11.68
C ALA A 393 -1.48 -10.35 -12.18
N TYR A 394 -1.43 -9.62 -13.31
CA TYR A 394 -0.17 -9.06 -13.78
C TYR A 394 -0.25 -7.55 -13.91
N ALA A 395 0.75 -6.90 -13.33
CA ALA A 395 1.12 -5.54 -13.68
C ALA A 395 1.99 -5.59 -14.95
N CYS A 396 1.55 -4.90 -15.99
CA CYS A 396 2.20 -4.95 -17.29
C CYS A 396 2.63 -3.55 -17.76
N GLY A 397 3.56 -3.53 -18.71
CA GLY A 397 3.96 -2.30 -19.36
C GLY A 397 4.81 -2.56 -20.59
N ALA A 398 4.62 -1.73 -21.61
CA ALA A 398 5.45 -1.69 -22.79
C ALA A 398 6.11 -0.32 -22.91
N GLY A 399 7.33 -0.32 -23.41
CA GLY A 399 8.08 0.90 -23.66
C GLY A 399 9.17 0.69 -24.68
N ARG A 400 9.61 1.78 -25.28
CA ARG A 400 10.75 1.75 -26.15
C ARG A 400 12.01 2.07 -25.37
N GLN A 401 13.05 1.26 -25.52
CA GLN A 401 14.32 1.52 -24.84
C GLN A 401 14.94 2.84 -25.31
N GLY A 402 15.34 3.66 -24.35
CA GLY A 402 16.07 4.89 -24.59
C GLY A 402 17.58 4.69 -24.52
N TRP A 403 18.29 5.78 -24.28
CA TRP A 403 19.75 5.79 -24.16
C TRP A 403 20.27 5.03 -22.93
N GLU A 404 19.43 4.80 -21.94
CA GLU A 404 19.76 4.04 -20.70
C GLU A 404 20.18 2.59 -20.99
N ARG A 405 19.85 2.04 -22.17
CA ARG A 405 20.33 0.72 -22.61
C ARG A 405 21.84 0.63 -22.78
N GLY A 406 22.52 1.80 -22.83
CA GLY A 406 23.96 1.86 -22.81
C GLY A 406 24.62 1.54 -21.47
N ASN A 407 23.82 1.55 -20.37
CA ASN A 407 24.33 1.14 -19.07
C ASN A 407 24.57 -0.37 -19.03
N GLY A 408 25.80 -0.78 -18.67
CA GLY A 408 26.18 -2.20 -18.65
C GLY A 408 26.39 -2.82 -20.01
N ASN A 409 26.52 -2.01 -21.08
CA ASN A 409 26.88 -2.46 -22.40
C ASN A 409 28.43 -2.34 -22.54
N ASP A 410 29.08 -3.43 -22.96
CA ASP A 410 30.55 -3.49 -23.14
C ASP A 410 31.04 -2.83 -24.44
N SER A 411 30.13 -2.30 -25.27
CA SER A 411 30.46 -1.62 -26.50
C SER A 411 30.99 -0.20 -26.25
N PHE A 412 31.84 0.28 -27.12
CA PHE A 412 32.43 1.62 -27.06
C PHE A 412 32.69 2.19 -28.49
N GLY A 413 33.09 3.48 -28.54
CA GLY A 413 33.46 4.13 -29.79
C GLY A 413 32.31 4.87 -30.48
N ALA A 414 32.54 5.26 -31.74
CA ALA A 414 31.61 6.10 -32.50
C ALA A 414 30.28 5.39 -32.81
N ASP A 415 30.36 4.16 -33.27
CA ASP A 415 29.17 3.36 -33.65
C ASP A 415 28.25 3.11 -32.43
N PHE A 416 28.83 2.85 -31.26
CA PHE A 416 28.07 2.73 -30.02
C PHE A 416 27.36 4.05 -29.67
N LYS A 417 28.07 5.18 -29.72
CA LYS A 417 27.48 6.50 -29.47
C LYS A 417 26.34 6.80 -30.43
N GLU A 418 26.56 6.54 -31.73
CA GLU A 418 25.52 6.75 -32.75
C GLU A 418 24.31 5.83 -32.50
N SER A 419 24.54 4.57 -32.18
CA SER A 419 23.43 3.65 -31.86
C SER A 419 22.57 4.15 -30.68
N MET A 420 23.17 4.85 -29.69
CA MET A 420 22.45 5.41 -28.55
C MET A 420 21.59 6.63 -28.91
N THR A 421 21.81 7.28 -30.03
CA THR A 421 20.98 8.40 -30.52
C THR A 421 19.68 7.91 -31.15
N LYS A 422 19.61 6.65 -31.56
CA LYS A 422 18.45 6.04 -32.20
C LYS A 422 17.53 5.41 -31.13
N PRO A 423 16.21 5.37 -31.34
CA PRO A 423 15.32 4.61 -30.46
C PRO A 423 15.71 3.14 -30.43
N GLY A 424 15.72 2.54 -29.24
CA GLY A 424 15.97 1.11 -29.08
C GLY A 424 14.76 0.25 -29.44
N PRO A 425 14.83 -1.06 -29.24
CA PRO A 425 13.69 -1.97 -29.48
C PRO A 425 12.55 -1.70 -28.51
N TRP A 426 11.36 -2.12 -28.92
CA TRP A 426 10.22 -2.18 -28.03
C TRP A 426 10.36 -3.35 -27.04
N THR A 427 10.16 -3.07 -25.77
CA THR A 427 10.14 -4.07 -24.69
C THR A 427 8.76 -4.18 -24.08
N PHE A 428 8.45 -5.36 -23.56
CA PHE A 428 7.25 -5.64 -22.82
C PHE A 428 7.61 -6.38 -21.53
N SER A 429 6.92 -6.06 -20.44
CA SER A 429 7.13 -6.73 -19.17
C SER A 429 5.80 -7.11 -18.51
N MET A 430 5.80 -8.26 -17.85
CA MET A 430 4.72 -8.74 -16.98
C MET A 430 5.29 -9.11 -15.63
N THR A 431 4.78 -8.48 -14.59
CA THR A 431 5.12 -8.78 -13.21
C THR A 431 3.88 -9.37 -12.55
N GLY A 432 3.96 -10.63 -12.14
CA GLY A 432 2.85 -11.30 -11.46
C GLY A 432 2.74 -10.88 -10.00
N MET A 433 1.51 -10.76 -9.54
CA MET A 433 1.14 -10.49 -8.17
C MET A 433 0.09 -11.51 -7.75
N GLY A 434 0.50 -12.49 -6.94
CA GLY A 434 -0.35 -13.58 -6.46
C GLY A 434 -0.81 -13.35 -5.03
N GLU A 435 -1.89 -14.00 -4.66
CA GLU A 435 -2.39 -14.05 -3.30
C GLU A 435 -1.48 -14.93 -2.43
N MET A 436 -1.22 -14.49 -1.20
CA MET A 436 -0.60 -15.27 -0.15
C MET A 436 -1.67 -15.74 0.84
N LEU A 437 -1.66 -17.02 1.19
CA LEU A 437 -2.64 -17.58 2.12
C LEU A 437 -2.35 -17.17 3.58
N PRO A 438 -3.39 -17.04 4.43
CA PRO A 438 -3.22 -16.66 5.84
C PRO A 438 -2.75 -17.86 6.69
N HIS A 439 -1.45 -18.13 6.70
CA HIS A 439 -0.86 -19.16 7.54
C HIS A 439 -0.64 -18.68 8.98
N VAL A 440 -0.97 -19.55 9.96
CA VAL A 440 -0.86 -19.22 11.39
C VAL A 440 0.60 -19.02 11.82
N ASP A 441 1.53 -19.69 11.14
CA ASP A 441 2.97 -19.64 11.43
C ASP A 441 3.65 -18.37 10.92
N ASN A 442 3.00 -17.66 9.97
CA ASN A 442 3.45 -16.36 9.54
C ASN A 442 3.02 -15.32 10.58
N LYS A 443 3.98 -14.80 11.34
CA LYS A 443 3.70 -13.99 12.53
C LYS A 443 4.72 -12.90 12.81
N ILE A 444 4.31 -11.98 13.66
CA ILE A 444 5.19 -11.01 14.32
C ILE A 444 5.05 -11.15 15.84
N GLU A 445 6.11 -10.88 16.55
CA GLU A 445 6.17 -10.89 18.01
C GLU A 445 7.02 -9.73 18.51
N LEU A 446 6.72 -9.19 19.69
CA LEU A 446 7.61 -8.24 20.36
C LEU A 446 8.89 -8.96 20.82
N ASP A 447 10.03 -8.31 20.68
CA ASP A 447 11.29 -8.75 21.25
C ASP A 447 11.55 -7.96 22.55
N PRO A 448 11.25 -8.51 23.73
CA PRO A 448 11.38 -7.77 24.99
C PRO A 448 12.83 -7.49 25.35
N ASP A 449 13.76 -8.30 24.83
CA ASP A 449 15.18 -8.23 25.14
C ASP A 449 15.91 -7.14 24.33
N LYS A 450 15.29 -6.69 23.22
CA LYS A 450 15.86 -5.69 22.34
C LYS A 450 14.93 -4.48 22.21
N LYS A 451 15.49 -3.31 22.44
CA LYS A 451 14.78 -2.03 22.31
C LYS A 451 15.43 -1.17 21.24
N ASP A 452 14.60 -0.37 20.57
CA ASP A 452 15.08 0.68 19.69
C ASP A 452 15.61 1.90 20.51
N LYS A 453 16.15 2.91 19.82
CA LYS A 453 16.72 4.10 20.46
C LYS A 453 15.71 4.95 21.23
N TRP A 454 14.42 4.69 21.09
CA TRP A 454 13.34 5.35 21.85
C TRP A 454 12.78 4.49 22.99
N GLY A 455 13.40 3.34 23.24
CA GLY A 455 13.01 2.43 24.31
C GLY A 455 11.84 1.50 23.97
N MET A 456 11.36 1.49 22.71
CA MET A 456 10.32 0.58 22.25
C MET A 456 10.89 -0.83 22.05
N PRO A 457 10.16 -1.90 22.46
CA PRO A 457 10.53 -3.25 22.07
C PRO A 457 10.65 -3.35 20.54
N THR A 458 11.70 -4.01 20.06
CA THR A 458 11.81 -4.33 18.62
C THR A 458 10.90 -5.49 18.25
N LEU A 459 10.87 -5.84 16.99
CA LEU A 459 10.00 -6.90 16.47
C LEU A 459 10.81 -8.10 15.98
N LYS A 460 10.30 -9.30 16.22
CA LYS A 460 10.67 -10.54 15.54
C LYS A 460 9.63 -10.82 14.47
N ILE A 461 10.08 -11.06 13.23
CA ILE A 461 9.19 -11.38 12.11
C ILE A 461 9.57 -12.79 11.62
N ASP A 462 8.59 -13.69 11.62
CA ASP A 462 8.69 -15.05 11.10
C ASP A 462 7.64 -15.20 9.99
N CYS A 463 8.07 -15.14 8.73
CA CYS A 463 7.17 -15.19 7.59
C CYS A 463 7.87 -15.84 6.39
N GLN A 464 7.17 -16.73 5.69
CA GLN A 464 7.71 -17.46 4.54
C GLN A 464 6.62 -17.70 3.50
N TRP A 465 7.03 -17.97 2.27
CA TRP A 465 6.20 -18.57 1.24
C TRP A 465 5.95 -20.05 1.57
N HIS A 466 4.81 -20.56 1.10
CA HIS A 466 4.43 -21.96 1.25
C HIS A 466 4.19 -22.59 -0.14
N GLU A 467 3.92 -23.88 -0.16
CA GLU A 467 3.78 -24.67 -1.40
C GLU A 467 2.74 -24.10 -2.38
N ASN A 468 1.65 -23.54 -1.86
CA ASN A 468 0.62 -22.90 -2.69
C ASN A 468 1.18 -21.74 -3.53
N GLU A 469 1.96 -20.87 -2.89
CA GLU A 469 2.59 -19.71 -3.53
C GLU A 469 3.67 -20.15 -4.54
N ASP A 470 4.40 -21.24 -4.26
CA ASP A 470 5.45 -21.77 -5.15
C ASP A 470 4.83 -22.36 -6.44
N LYS A 471 3.77 -23.15 -6.30
CA LYS A 471 3.02 -23.69 -7.44
C LYS A 471 2.37 -22.60 -8.29
N MET A 472 1.82 -21.58 -7.63
CA MET A 472 1.25 -20.41 -8.31
C MET A 472 2.29 -19.65 -9.16
N VAL A 473 3.55 -19.54 -8.69
CA VAL A 473 4.64 -18.91 -9.45
C VAL A 473 4.89 -19.65 -10.75
N LEU A 474 4.94 -20.98 -10.72
CA LEU A 474 5.20 -21.79 -11.92
C LEU A 474 4.10 -21.62 -12.99
N ASP A 475 2.83 -21.69 -12.59
CA ASP A 475 1.72 -21.44 -13.51
C ASP A 475 1.78 -20.01 -14.06
N ALA A 476 2.00 -19.02 -13.21
CA ALA A 476 2.03 -17.62 -13.64
C ALA A 476 3.18 -17.30 -14.62
N LEU A 477 4.37 -17.90 -14.43
CA LEU A 477 5.47 -17.78 -15.40
C LEU A 477 5.09 -18.35 -16.75
N ASN A 478 4.49 -19.54 -16.78
CA ASN A 478 4.07 -20.22 -18.01
C ASN A 478 2.99 -19.42 -18.74
N GLN A 479 1.99 -18.93 -18.02
CA GLN A 479 0.87 -18.17 -18.60
C GLN A 479 1.31 -16.81 -19.17
N ALA A 480 2.25 -16.13 -18.52
CA ALA A 480 2.81 -14.88 -19.04
C ALA A 480 3.61 -15.10 -20.32
N GLN A 481 4.45 -16.14 -20.35
CA GLN A 481 5.24 -16.50 -21.54
C GLN A 481 4.33 -16.88 -22.72
N GLU A 482 3.28 -17.66 -22.47
CA GLU A 482 2.30 -18.05 -23.51
C GLU A 482 1.62 -16.81 -24.12
N MET A 483 1.12 -15.87 -23.29
CA MET A 483 0.50 -14.64 -23.78
C MET A 483 1.47 -13.77 -24.58
N MET A 484 2.71 -13.64 -24.13
CA MET A 484 3.75 -12.88 -24.83
C MET A 484 4.11 -13.53 -26.17
N HIS A 485 4.25 -14.86 -26.21
CA HIS A 485 4.53 -15.60 -27.42
C HIS A 485 3.44 -15.39 -28.48
N HIS A 486 2.16 -15.50 -28.09
CA HIS A 486 1.05 -15.24 -29.02
C HIS A 486 1.05 -13.82 -29.59
N ALA A 487 1.59 -12.85 -28.86
CA ALA A 487 1.71 -11.47 -29.30
C ALA A 487 3.00 -11.18 -30.11
N GLY A 488 3.77 -12.21 -30.47
CA GLY A 488 5.02 -12.05 -31.21
C GLY A 488 6.14 -11.38 -30.39
N ILE A 489 6.05 -11.48 -29.06
CA ILE A 489 7.06 -10.95 -28.16
C ILE A 489 8.02 -12.08 -27.81
N LYS A 490 9.29 -11.92 -28.21
CA LYS A 490 10.36 -12.84 -27.85
C LYS A 490 10.74 -12.66 -26.39
N VAL A 491 10.41 -13.67 -25.58
CA VAL A 491 10.75 -13.67 -24.15
C VAL A 491 12.27 -13.69 -23.99
N THR A 492 12.81 -12.72 -23.27
CA THR A 492 14.25 -12.60 -22.98
C THR A 492 14.57 -13.01 -21.54
N ALA A 493 13.60 -12.93 -20.63
CA ALA A 493 13.74 -13.42 -19.27
C ALA A 493 12.36 -13.84 -18.72
N ALA A 494 12.34 -14.99 -18.04
CA ALA A 494 11.18 -15.48 -17.28
C ALA A 494 11.70 -16.23 -16.05
N PHE A 495 11.49 -15.70 -14.86
CA PHE A 495 12.06 -16.26 -13.65
C PHE A 495 11.29 -15.88 -12.38
N ASP A 496 11.41 -16.76 -11.37
CA ASP A 496 11.16 -16.43 -9.98
C ASP A 496 12.36 -15.62 -9.45
N ASN A 497 12.13 -14.41 -8.96
CA ASN A 497 13.21 -13.59 -8.41
C ASN A 497 13.54 -13.93 -6.95
N HIS A 498 12.89 -14.96 -6.38
CA HIS A 498 13.09 -15.47 -5.02
C HIS A 498 13.09 -14.41 -3.92
N GLN A 499 12.38 -13.28 -4.14
CA GLN A 499 12.32 -12.24 -3.12
C GLN A 499 11.60 -12.74 -1.86
N ALA A 500 12.07 -12.27 -0.72
CA ALA A 500 11.42 -12.54 0.56
C ALA A 500 10.03 -11.88 0.64
N PRO A 501 9.12 -12.38 1.49
CA PRO A 501 7.91 -11.63 1.87
C PRO A 501 8.27 -10.25 2.41
N GLY A 502 7.34 -9.30 2.30
CA GLY A 502 7.52 -7.90 2.70
C GLY A 502 7.94 -6.97 1.57
N LEU A 503 8.62 -7.47 0.53
CA LEU A 503 9.10 -6.64 -0.57
C LEU A 503 7.99 -6.20 -1.54
N ALA A 504 6.84 -6.87 -1.57
CA ALA A 504 5.66 -6.36 -2.28
C ALA A 504 5.05 -5.12 -1.60
N ILE A 505 5.42 -4.87 -0.33
CA ILE A 505 5.02 -3.70 0.46
C ILE A 505 3.50 -3.67 0.72
N HIS A 506 2.89 -4.83 0.77
CA HIS A 506 1.46 -5.04 0.96
C HIS A 506 1.16 -5.89 2.19
N GLU A 507 1.85 -5.59 3.31
CA GLU A 507 1.68 -6.33 4.55
C GLU A 507 0.21 -6.31 4.99
N MET A 508 -0.36 -7.49 5.27
CA MET A 508 -1.76 -7.71 5.65
C MET A 508 -1.89 -8.72 6.78
N GLY A 509 -3.07 -8.78 7.41
CA GLY A 509 -3.33 -9.70 8.51
C GLY A 509 -2.84 -9.16 9.85
N THR A 510 -2.53 -10.05 10.79
CA THR A 510 -1.98 -9.78 12.13
C THR A 510 -2.96 -9.22 13.18
N ALA A 511 -4.06 -8.59 12.78
CA ALA A 511 -5.20 -8.23 13.66
C ALA A 511 -6.52 -8.42 12.90
N ARG A 512 -6.64 -9.56 12.20
CA ARG A 512 -7.70 -9.83 11.23
C ARG A 512 -9.11 -9.60 11.73
N MET A 513 -9.98 -9.17 10.83
CA MET A 513 -11.44 -9.15 11.00
C MET A 513 -12.02 -10.57 10.97
N GLY A 514 -13.13 -10.75 11.66
CA GLY A 514 -13.90 -12.00 11.63
C GLY A 514 -15.22 -11.85 12.39
N ARG A 515 -16.08 -12.87 12.29
CA ARG A 515 -17.38 -12.89 12.96
C ARG A 515 -17.27 -13.32 14.41
N ASP A 516 -16.37 -14.26 14.69
CA ASP A 516 -16.21 -14.88 16.00
C ASP A 516 -15.01 -14.24 16.74
N PRO A 517 -15.23 -13.65 17.93
CA PRO A 517 -14.16 -13.09 18.75
C PRO A 517 -13.15 -14.14 19.25
N LYS A 518 -13.46 -15.43 19.15
CA LYS A 518 -12.51 -16.51 19.48
C LYS A 518 -11.48 -16.77 18.40
N THR A 519 -11.69 -16.28 17.18
CA THR A 519 -10.83 -16.54 16.02
C THR A 519 -10.33 -15.28 15.34
N SER A 520 -10.73 -14.10 15.81
CA SER A 520 -10.42 -12.81 15.22
C SER A 520 -10.23 -11.72 16.27
N VAL A 521 -9.53 -10.66 15.91
CA VAL A 521 -9.28 -9.49 16.76
C VAL A 521 -10.37 -8.43 16.55
N LEU A 522 -10.84 -8.28 15.30
CA LEU A 522 -11.77 -7.23 14.91
C LEU A 522 -13.09 -7.80 14.40
N ASN A 523 -14.17 -7.04 14.63
CA ASN A 523 -15.49 -7.33 14.09
C ASN A 523 -15.68 -6.77 12.67
N GLY A 524 -16.92 -6.91 12.13
CA GLY A 524 -17.27 -6.44 10.79
C GLY A 524 -17.21 -4.93 10.55
N PHE A 525 -16.95 -4.12 11.57
CA PHE A 525 -16.77 -2.67 11.49
C PHE A 525 -15.34 -2.22 11.81
N ASN A 526 -14.36 -3.12 11.71
CA ASN A 526 -12.96 -2.86 12.06
C ASN A 526 -12.74 -2.48 13.54
N GLN A 527 -13.69 -2.77 14.40
CA GLN A 527 -13.70 -2.47 15.81
C GLN A 527 -13.12 -3.65 16.58
N VAL A 528 -12.24 -3.42 17.55
CA VAL A 528 -11.73 -4.46 18.44
C VAL A 528 -12.91 -5.09 19.22
N HIS A 529 -13.06 -6.42 19.12
CA HIS A 529 -14.18 -7.12 19.75
C HIS A 529 -14.32 -6.80 21.25
N ALA A 530 -13.21 -6.83 21.97
CA ALA A 530 -13.17 -6.66 23.42
C ALA A 530 -13.01 -5.20 23.87
N CYS A 531 -12.82 -4.25 22.94
CA CYS A 531 -12.64 -2.83 23.25
C CYS A 531 -13.29 -1.96 22.18
N LYS A 532 -14.58 -1.72 22.33
CA LYS A 532 -15.47 -1.18 21.28
C LYS A 532 -15.10 0.21 20.75
N ASN A 533 -14.31 0.99 21.46
CA ASN A 533 -13.90 2.33 21.03
C ASN A 533 -12.49 2.39 20.41
N VAL A 534 -11.92 1.21 20.08
CA VAL A 534 -10.66 1.08 19.34
C VAL A 534 -10.92 0.44 17.98
N PHE A 535 -10.40 1.05 16.91
CA PHE A 535 -10.57 0.63 15.53
C PHE A 535 -9.21 0.43 14.86
N VAL A 536 -9.09 -0.60 14.01
CA VAL A 536 -7.91 -0.86 13.19
C VAL A 536 -8.36 -1.00 11.75
N THR A 537 -7.94 -0.11 10.86
CA THR A 537 -8.49 -0.03 9.50
C THR A 537 -7.42 -0.05 8.40
N ASP A 538 -6.17 -0.28 8.76
CA ASP A 538 -5.08 -0.54 7.80
C ASP A 538 -4.97 -2.05 7.48
N GLY A 539 -3.85 -2.43 6.86
CA GLY A 539 -3.64 -3.82 6.44
C GLY A 539 -3.70 -4.85 7.57
N ALA A 540 -3.52 -4.45 8.84
CA ALA A 540 -3.63 -5.36 9.97
C ALA A 540 -5.03 -6.02 10.06
N SER A 541 -6.07 -5.33 9.59
CA SER A 541 -7.45 -5.78 9.66
C SER A 541 -7.83 -6.88 8.66
N MET A 542 -7.00 -7.15 7.67
CA MET A 542 -7.32 -8.00 6.53
C MET A 542 -7.39 -9.48 6.91
N ALA A 543 -8.42 -10.19 6.41
CA ALA A 543 -8.60 -11.63 6.62
C ALA A 543 -8.03 -12.49 5.47
N SER A 544 -7.78 -11.88 4.31
CA SER A 544 -7.08 -12.45 3.14
C SER A 544 -6.32 -11.35 2.41
N SER A 545 -5.43 -11.69 1.47
CA SER A 545 -4.64 -10.71 0.74
C SER A 545 -5.22 -10.34 -0.63
N ALA A 546 -6.00 -11.24 -1.24
CA ALA A 546 -6.37 -11.18 -2.65
C ALA A 546 -5.13 -11.03 -3.58
N CYS A 547 -5.31 -10.72 -4.86
CA CYS A 547 -4.19 -10.41 -5.76
C CYS A 547 -4.20 -8.95 -6.23
N GLN A 548 -5.23 -8.18 -5.88
CA GLN A 548 -5.34 -6.76 -6.21
C GLN A 548 -4.63 -5.90 -5.15
N ASN A 549 -4.01 -4.79 -5.59
CA ASN A 549 -3.38 -3.85 -4.66
C ASN A 549 -4.37 -3.40 -3.56
N PRO A 550 -3.99 -3.46 -2.27
CA PRO A 550 -4.96 -3.38 -1.16
C PRO A 550 -5.32 -1.96 -0.73
N SER A 551 -4.59 -0.93 -1.18
CA SER A 551 -4.73 0.44 -0.66
C SER A 551 -6.13 1.03 -0.82
N LEU A 552 -6.84 0.75 -1.93
CA LEU A 552 -8.21 1.21 -2.14
C LEU A 552 -9.15 0.58 -1.11
N THR A 553 -8.95 -0.70 -0.80
CA THR A 553 -9.73 -1.43 0.19
C THR A 553 -9.49 -0.88 1.60
N TYR A 554 -8.25 -0.58 1.97
CA TYR A 554 -7.95 0.07 3.26
C TYR A 554 -8.67 1.42 3.41
N MET A 555 -8.66 2.25 2.36
CA MET A 555 -9.36 3.55 2.38
C MET A 555 -10.87 3.39 2.53
N ALA A 556 -11.46 2.44 1.81
CA ALA A 556 -12.90 2.16 1.88
C ALA A 556 -13.32 1.61 3.25
N LEU A 557 -12.54 0.68 3.82
CA LEU A 557 -12.74 0.16 5.17
C LEU A 557 -12.64 1.28 6.22
N THR A 558 -11.65 2.17 6.07
CA THR A 558 -11.46 3.28 6.99
C THR A 558 -12.61 4.28 6.95
N ALA A 559 -13.06 4.67 5.76
CA ALA A 559 -14.20 5.58 5.61
C ALA A 559 -15.47 4.99 6.22
N ARG A 560 -15.72 3.69 5.98
CA ARG A 560 -16.86 2.95 6.55
C ARG A 560 -16.79 2.87 8.08
N ALA A 561 -15.61 2.52 8.62
CA ALA A 561 -15.40 2.40 10.06
C ALA A 561 -15.53 3.74 10.79
N ALA A 562 -15.01 4.83 10.20
CA ALA A 562 -15.13 6.18 10.76
C ALA A 562 -16.58 6.66 10.80
N ASP A 563 -17.36 6.39 9.74
CA ASP A 563 -18.79 6.70 9.72
C ASP A 563 -19.55 5.93 10.80
N TYR A 564 -19.28 4.63 10.93
CA TYR A 564 -19.85 3.79 11.99
C TYR A 564 -19.48 4.31 13.39
N ALA A 565 -18.19 4.58 13.63
CA ALA A 565 -17.70 5.04 14.93
C ALA A 565 -18.40 6.34 15.38
N VAL A 566 -18.54 7.31 14.46
CA VAL A 566 -19.22 8.58 14.78
C VAL A 566 -20.72 8.37 15.06
N LYS A 567 -21.38 7.48 14.32
CA LYS A 567 -22.79 7.14 14.57
C LYS A 567 -22.98 6.49 15.93
N GLU A 568 -22.14 5.54 16.28
CA GLU A 568 -22.21 4.85 17.58
C GLU A 568 -21.82 5.78 18.75
N MET A 569 -20.86 6.68 18.55
CA MET A 569 -20.52 7.68 19.55
C MET A 569 -21.70 8.64 19.83
N LYS A 570 -22.44 9.07 18.79
CA LYS A 570 -23.62 9.91 18.95
C LYS A 570 -24.76 9.20 19.71
N LYS A 571 -24.85 7.89 19.60
CA LYS A 571 -25.78 7.04 20.37
C LYS A 571 -25.27 6.72 21.78
N MET A 572 -24.07 7.18 22.15
CA MET A 572 -23.40 6.86 23.43
C MET A 572 -23.08 5.37 23.61
N ASN A 573 -22.89 4.64 22.54
CA ASN A 573 -22.51 3.22 22.55
C ASN A 573 -20.99 2.98 22.64
N LEU A 574 -20.16 4.06 22.59
CA LEU A 574 -18.70 4.03 22.65
C LEU A 574 -18.15 4.86 23.82
#